data_f8aecbaa7dc01492a0cde12f1ef17a66
#
_entry.id   f8aecbaa7dc01492a0cde12f1ef17a66
#
_cell.length_a   1.000
_cell.length_b   1.000
_cell.length_c   1.000
_cell.angle_alpha   90.00
_cell.angle_beta   90.00
_cell.angle_gamma   90.00
#
_symmetry.space_group_name_H-M   'P 1'
#
loop_
_entity.id
_entity.type
_entity.pdbx_description
1 polymer ?
#
loop_
_entity_poly.entity_id
_entity_poly.type
_entity_poly.pdbx_seq_one_letter_code
_entity_poly.pdbx_strand_id
1 'polypeptide(L)'
;MMMDRIIGIGNALVDVLVRLESEQTLADLALPKGGMVLIDDEQQRELSERIKGLNPARATGGSAGNAMLALANMGALPGFVGCVADDEVGRFFRDNCRERGIEARLLTVEGQSGVANTFITPDAERTFATYLGVAGRLTAEHITPQLFEGYQMLHIEGYLVQNHELIETICRTAKALGMKTSIDLASYNVVKDNLALLRDLVAKYIDIVFANEEESAAFTEGKAPEEALREIALMAEVAVVKVGKRGSMAMSGGEVARVSGRSQNVVDTTAAGDFFAGGFLYAHARGESLECSLRTGALLAGRIIQVVGTRLPESEWEEIRREILGK
;
A
#
# COMPACT_ATOMS: atom_id res chain seq x y z
N MET A 1 4.18 7.22 -25.23
CA MET A 1 5.35 7.16 -24.35
C MET A 1 4.95 6.29 -23.19
N MET A 2 5.61 5.14 -22.95
CA MET A 2 5.24 4.27 -21.83
C MET A 2 5.52 5.00 -20.51
N MET A 3 4.56 5.02 -19.59
CA MET A 3 4.70 5.64 -18.26
C MET A 3 5.33 4.65 -17.28
N ASP A 4 6.57 4.21 -17.57
CA ASP A 4 7.21 3.10 -16.84
C ASP A 4 7.80 3.50 -15.48
N ARG A 5 7.84 4.80 -15.18
CA ARG A 5 8.41 5.31 -13.93
C ARG A 5 7.31 5.83 -13.02
N ILE A 6 6.98 5.00 -12.04
CA ILE A 6 5.98 5.27 -11.01
C ILE A 6 6.69 5.48 -9.68
N ILE A 7 6.33 6.51 -8.93
CA ILE A 7 6.84 6.74 -7.58
C ILE A 7 5.70 6.63 -6.57
N GLY A 8 5.94 5.93 -5.47
CA GLY A 8 5.04 5.86 -4.32
C GLY A 8 5.42 6.88 -3.26
N ILE A 9 4.44 7.39 -2.52
CA ILE A 9 4.66 8.21 -1.33
C ILE A 9 3.80 7.70 -0.20
N GLY A 10 4.41 7.46 0.97
CA GLY A 10 3.73 6.87 2.11
C GLY A 10 4.60 6.71 3.34
N ASN A 11 4.07 6.00 4.33
CA ASN A 11 4.79 5.68 5.56
C ASN A 11 5.85 4.60 5.31
N ALA A 12 7.12 4.93 5.55
CA ALA A 12 8.22 3.97 5.45
C ALA A 12 8.23 3.07 6.70
N LEU A 13 7.54 1.94 6.64
CA LEU A 13 7.42 0.99 7.75
C LEU A 13 8.24 -0.28 7.47
N VAL A 14 8.81 -0.85 8.52
CA VAL A 14 9.35 -2.21 8.49
C VAL A 14 8.37 -3.14 9.19
N ASP A 15 7.90 -4.16 8.48
CA ASP A 15 7.09 -5.21 9.05
C ASP A 15 7.98 -6.17 9.85
N VAL A 16 7.64 -6.34 11.12
CA VAL A 16 8.27 -7.28 12.05
C VAL A 16 7.29 -8.40 12.34
N LEU A 17 7.51 -9.55 11.72
CA LEU A 17 6.61 -10.70 11.74
C LEU A 17 7.01 -11.67 12.84
N VAL A 18 6.13 -11.89 13.82
CA VAL A 18 6.34 -12.77 14.96
C VAL A 18 5.31 -13.90 14.93
N ARG A 19 5.74 -15.14 14.76
CA ARG A 19 4.87 -16.30 14.92
C ARG A 19 4.80 -16.68 16.38
N LEU A 20 3.59 -16.74 16.93
CA LEU A 20 3.34 -17.10 18.30
C LEU A 20 3.02 -18.59 18.44
N GLU A 21 3.56 -19.22 19.46
CA GLU A 21 3.24 -20.61 19.82
C GLU A 21 1.91 -20.71 20.56
N SER A 22 1.45 -19.61 21.18
CA SER A 22 0.23 -19.53 21.97
C SER A 22 -0.43 -18.15 21.87
N GLU A 23 -1.74 -18.13 21.91
CA GLU A 23 -2.54 -16.88 22.02
C GLU A 23 -2.31 -16.15 23.36
N GLN A 24 -1.88 -16.86 24.40
CA GLN A 24 -1.57 -16.26 25.69
C GLN A 24 -0.53 -15.15 25.58
N THR A 25 0.41 -15.26 24.64
CA THR A 25 1.42 -14.23 24.39
C THR A 25 0.79 -12.88 23.99
N LEU A 26 -0.33 -12.87 23.25
CA LEU A 26 -1.04 -11.61 22.93
C LEU A 26 -1.65 -10.99 24.19
N ALA A 27 -2.23 -11.80 25.05
CA ALA A 27 -2.78 -11.32 26.33
C ALA A 27 -1.67 -10.76 27.23
N ASP A 28 -0.51 -11.42 27.27
CA ASP A 28 0.67 -10.98 28.03
C ASP A 28 1.24 -9.65 27.46
N LEU A 29 1.06 -9.40 26.16
CA LEU A 29 1.43 -8.15 25.48
C LEU A 29 0.31 -7.10 25.54
N ALA A 30 -0.85 -7.40 26.12
CA ALA A 30 -2.04 -6.56 26.17
C ALA A 30 -2.56 -6.12 24.77
N LEU A 31 -2.43 -6.99 23.77
CA LEU A 31 -2.85 -6.74 22.39
C LEU A 31 -4.19 -7.45 22.10
N PRO A 32 -5.21 -6.74 21.56
CA PRO A 32 -6.48 -7.33 21.19
C PRO A 32 -6.32 -8.20 19.94
N LYS A 33 -6.59 -9.51 20.06
CA LYS A 33 -6.50 -10.46 18.95
C LYS A 33 -7.30 -9.98 17.73
N GLY A 34 -6.72 -10.06 16.55
CA GLY A 34 -7.35 -9.69 15.29
C GLY A 34 -7.44 -8.20 15.02
N GLY A 35 -6.91 -7.36 15.93
CA GLY A 35 -6.97 -5.91 15.84
C GLY A 35 -5.66 -5.24 15.43
N MET A 36 -5.73 -3.94 15.15
CA MET A 36 -4.58 -3.07 14.98
C MET A 36 -4.63 -1.96 16.03
N VAL A 37 -3.52 -1.75 16.72
CA VAL A 37 -3.31 -0.65 17.65
C VAL A 37 -2.12 0.20 17.22
N LEU A 38 -2.25 1.51 17.37
CA LEU A 38 -1.10 2.41 17.29
C LEU A 38 -0.43 2.45 18.66
N ILE A 39 0.88 2.34 18.68
CA ILE A 39 1.70 2.37 19.89
C ILE A 39 2.68 3.53 19.84
N ASP A 40 3.05 4.03 21.02
CA ASP A 40 4.01 5.13 21.17
C ASP A 40 5.47 4.65 21.29
N ASP A 41 6.40 5.60 21.49
CA ASP A 41 7.85 5.35 21.61
C ASP A 41 8.21 4.40 22.77
N GLU A 42 7.53 4.52 23.90
CA GLU A 42 7.81 3.73 25.09
C GLU A 42 7.30 2.29 24.90
N GLN A 43 6.08 2.16 24.43
CA GLN A 43 5.45 0.87 24.11
C GLN A 43 6.26 0.12 23.03
N GLN A 44 6.75 0.82 21.99
CA GLN A 44 7.58 0.20 20.94
C GLN A 44 8.90 -0.31 21.51
N ARG A 45 9.56 0.44 22.38
CA ARG A 45 10.80 -0.01 23.02
C ARG A 45 10.57 -1.26 23.88
N GLU A 46 9.55 -1.22 24.73
CA GLU A 46 9.18 -2.36 25.58
C GLU A 46 8.85 -3.59 24.73
N LEU A 47 8.01 -3.42 23.71
CA LEU A 47 7.59 -4.49 22.81
C LEU A 47 8.79 -5.11 22.08
N SER A 48 9.70 -4.27 21.57
CA SER A 48 10.91 -4.75 20.87
C SER A 48 11.79 -5.62 21.77
N GLU A 49 11.95 -5.27 23.05
CA GLU A 49 12.71 -6.09 24.00
C GLU A 49 12.02 -7.46 24.26
N ARG A 50 10.69 -7.44 24.41
CA ARG A 50 9.91 -8.65 24.69
C ARG A 50 9.91 -9.65 23.53
N ILE A 51 9.97 -9.19 22.30
CA ILE A 51 9.91 -10.05 21.10
C ILE A 51 11.29 -10.50 20.60
N LYS A 52 12.39 -9.99 21.12
CA LYS A 52 13.77 -10.38 20.70
C LYS A 52 13.99 -11.90 20.71
N GLY A 53 13.47 -12.57 21.72
CA GLY A 53 13.60 -14.03 21.88
C GLY A 53 12.72 -14.86 20.93
N LEU A 54 11.79 -14.24 20.20
CA LEU A 54 10.82 -14.91 19.32
C LEU A 54 11.29 -15.00 17.85
N ASN A 55 12.54 -14.66 17.57
CA ASN A 55 13.13 -14.71 16.23
C ASN A 55 12.27 -14.03 15.15
N PRO A 56 11.99 -12.73 15.26
CA PRO A 56 11.14 -12.02 14.32
C PRO A 56 11.76 -12.00 12.92
N ALA A 57 10.94 -12.22 11.90
CA ALA A 57 11.30 -11.96 10.51
C ALA A 57 11.02 -10.49 10.17
N ARG A 58 11.84 -9.88 9.29
CA ARG A 58 11.65 -8.50 8.86
C ARG A 58 11.40 -8.43 7.35
N ALA A 59 10.50 -7.54 6.95
CA ALA A 59 10.26 -7.16 5.56
C ALA A 59 10.03 -5.65 5.47
N THR A 60 10.23 -5.05 4.31
CA THR A 60 9.70 -3.70 4.08
C THR A 60 8.18 -3.77 3.99
N GLY A 61 7.52 -2.80 4.58
CA GLY A 61 6.07 -2.65 4.64
C GLY A 61 5.65 -1.24 4.23
N GLY A 62 4.46 -0.83 4.67
CA GLY A 62 3.78 0.38 4.22
C GLY A 62 3.07 0.16 2.88
N SER A 63 1.85 0.68 2.76
CA SER A 63 0.99 0.38 1.60
C SER A 63 1.63 0.81 0.28
N ALA A 64 2.07 2.07 0.17
CA ALA A 64 2.76 2.53 -1.04
C ALA A 64 4.09 1.79 -1.26
N GLY A 65 4.83 1.45 -0.20
CA GLY A 65 6.06 0.66 -0.28
C GLY A 65 5.83 -0.72 -0.90
N ASN A 66 4.79 -1.41 -0.46
CA ASN A 66 4.38 -2.71 -1.00
C ASN A 66 3.93 -2.64 -2.46
N ALA A 67 3.18 -1.59 -2.85
CA ALA A 67 2.81 -1.37 -4.25
C ALA A 67 4.05 -1.15 -5.13
N MET A 68 5.06 -0.40 -4.66
CA MET A 68 6.33 -0.22 -5.36
C MET A 68 7.14 -1.52 -5.42
N LEU A 69 7.11 -2.34 -4.36
CA LEU A 69 7.72 -3.67 -4.37
C LEU A 69 7.11 -4.58 -5.44
N ALA A 70 5.78 -4.57 -5.57
CA ALA A 70 5.09 -5.31 -6.63
C ALA A 70 5.54 -4.85 -8.03
N LEU A 71 5.62 -3.54 -8.27
CA LEU A 71 6.11 -2.96 -9.52
C LEU A 71 7.56 -3.37 -9.83
N ALA A 72 8.45 -3.28 -8.84
CA ALA A 72 9.86 -3.65 -9.01
C ALA A 72 10.03 -5.13 -9.39
N ASN A 73 9.30 -6.02 -8.72
CA ASN A 73 9.32 -7.45 -9.03
C ASN A 73 8.73 -7.78 -10.42
N MET A 74 7.89 -6.90 -10.97
CA MET A 74 7.41 -6.99 -12.35
C MET A 74 8.40 -6.40 -13.38
N GLY A 75 9.55 -5.91 -12.94
CA GLY A 75 10.59 -5.35 -13.79
C GLY A 75 10.40 -3.87 -14.16
N ALA A 76 9.52 -3.14 -13.45
CA ALA A 76 9.47 -1.68 -13.52
C ALA A 76 10.63 -1.04 -12.73
N LEU A 77 10.79 0.27 -12.86
CA LEU A 77 11.78 1.07 -12.14
C LEU A 77 11.06 2.06 -11.20
N PRO A 78 10.46 1.58 -10.11
CA PRO A 78 9.71 2.44 -9.21
C PRO A 78 10.62 3.26 -8.30
N GLY A 79 10.06 4.37 -7.77
CA GLY A 79 10.63 5.13 -6.68
C GLY A 79 9.77 5.08 -5.44
N PHE A 80 10.31 5.46 -4.29
CA PHE A 80 9.56 5.59 -3.05
C PHE A 80 10.02 6.80 -2.25
N VAL A 81 9.05 7.62 -1.79
CA VAL A 81 9.25 8.77 -0.91
C VAL A 81 8.67 8.46 0.47
N GLY A 82 9.43 8.70 1.51
CA GLY A 82 9.01 8.56 2.90
C GLY A 82 10.07 9.06 3.87
N CYS A 83 9.82 8.92 5.17
CA CYS A 83 10.77 9.29 6.22
C CYS A 83 11.27 8.06 6.96
N VAL A 84 12.57 8.03 7.23
CA VAL A 84 13.23 7.03 8.09
C VAL A 84 14.19 7.74 9.04
N ALA A 85 14.56 7.09 10.15
CA ALA A 85 15.65 7.56 11.02
C ALA A 85 17.00 6.98 10.56
N ASP A 86 18.10 7.49 11.12
CA ASP A 86 19.42 6.86 10.98
C ASP A 86 19.64 5.78 12.05
N ASP A 87 18.75 4.79 12.03
CA ASP A 87 18.78 3.62 12.91
C ASP A 87 18.88 2.31 12.09
N GLU A 88 18.91 1.17 12.79
CA GLU A 88 18.96 -0.14 12.14
C GLU A 88 17.75 -0.40 11.24
N VAL A 89 16.56 0.02 11.66
CA VAL A 89 15.30 -0.16 10.94
C VAL A 89 15.29 0.68 9.66
N GLY A 90 15.70 1.94 9.76
CA GLY A 90 15.78 2.84 8.59
C GLY A 90 16.84 2.41 7.57
N ARG A 91 17.99 1.90 8.06
CA ARG A 91 19.02 1.30 7.18
C ARG A 91 18.48 0.06 6.49
N PHE A 92 17.81 -0.84 7.22
CA PHE A 92 17.16 -2.01 6.63
C PHE A 92 16.17 -1.64 5.54
N PHE A 93 15.29 -0.65 5.77
CA PHE A 93 14.33 -0.19 4.77
C PHE A 93 15.03 0.33 3.51
N ARG A 94 16.04 1.19 3.66
CA ARG A 94 16.82 1.76 2.55
C ARG A 94 17.55 0.69 1.74
N ASP A 95 18.20 -0.23 2.43
CA ASP A 95 18.97 -1.29 1.79
C ASP A 95 18.05 -2.26 1.03
N ASN A 96 16.91 -2.61 1.62
CA ASN A 96 15.93 -3.48 0.95
C ASN A 96 15.33 -2.81 -0.29
N CYS A 97 15.01 -1.51 -0.26
CA CYS A 97 14.59 -0.78 -1.45
C CYS A 97 15.65 -0.89 -2.56
N ARG A 98 16.92 -0.65 -2.24
CA ARG A 98 18.02 -0.74 -3.20
C ARG A 98 18.17 -2.14 -3.78
N GLU A 99 18.15 -3.17 -2.94
CA GLU A 99 18.23 -4.58 -3.35
C GLU A 99 17.10 -5.00 -4.28
N ARG A 100 15.92 -4.39 -4.12
CA ARG A 100 14.74 -4.64 -4.95
C ARG A 100 14.64 -3.74 -6.18
N GLY A 101 15.61 -2.85 -6.42
CA GLY A 101 15.57 -1.94 -7.55
C GLY A 101 14.57 -0.78 -7.40
N ILE A 102 14.19 -0.43 -6.17
CA ILE A 102 13.35 0.72 -5.86
C ILE A 102 14.26 1.92 -5.55
N GLU A 103 14.10 3.01 -6.28
CA GLU A 103 14.82 4.27 -6.00
C GLU A 103 14.27 4.90 -4.72
N ALA A 104 15.02 4.78 -3.62
CA ALA A 104 14.61 5.27 -2.31
C ALA A 104 14.93 6.76 -2.15
N ARG A 105 13.93 7.64 -2.25
CA ARG A 105 14.01 9.09 -1.98
C ARG A 105 13.58 9.37 -0.55
N LEU A 106 14.36 8.83 0.39
CA LEU A 106 14.05 8.86 1.82
C LEU A 106 14.64 10.09 2.50
N LEU A 107 13.78 10.77 3.26
CA LEU A 107 14.20 11.81 4.19
C LEU A 107 14.68 11.16 5.48
N THR A 108 15.84 11.59 5.96
CA THR A 108 16.35 11.14 7.27
C THR A 108 15.94 12.16 8.34
N VAL A 109 15.18 11.71 9.32
CA VAL A 109 14.63 12.53 10.41
C VAL A 109 15.11 11.98 11.75
N GLU A 110 15.41 12.84 12.71
CA GLU A 110 15.83 12.44 14.06
C GLU A 110 14.69 11.69 14.79
N GLY A 111 14.99 10.52 15.37
CA GLY A 111 14.05 9.70 16.11
C GLY A 111 14.23 8.21 15.83
N GLN A 112 13.15 7.45 15.84
CA GLN A 112 13.12 6.03 15.53
C GLN A 112 12.27 5.78 14.26
N SER A 113 12.75 4.88 13.41
CA SER A 113 12.01 4.48 12.20
C SER A 113 10.73 3.73 12.52
N GLY A 114 9.76 3.82 11.62
CA GLY A 114 8.45 3.18 11.78
C GLY A 114 8.51 1.66 11.69
N VAL A 115 7.73 0.99 12.52
CA VAL A 115 7.64 -0.48 12.61
C VAL A 115 6.18 -0.90 12.71
N ALA A 116 5.78 -1.89 11.90
CA ALA A 116 4.53 -2.61 12.05
C ALA A 116 4.83 -4.00 12.64
N ASN A 117 4.63 -4.16 13.96
CA ASN A 117 4.78 -5.45 14.62
C ASN A 117 3.54 -6.29 14.33
N THR A 118 3.72 -7.42 13.63
CA THR A 118 2.65 -8.32 13.22
C THR A 118 2.79 -9.63 13.97
N PHE A 119 1.83 -9.95 14.82
CA PHE A 119 1.76 -11.20 15.58
C PHE A 119 0.81 -12.17 14.90
N ILE A 120 1.30 -13.38 14.63
CA ILE A 120 0.54 -14.44 13.95
C ILE A 120 0.31 -15.56 14.95
N THR A 121 -0.94 -15.76 15.35
CA THR A 121 -1.37 -16.81 16.27
C THR A 121 -1.43 -18.19 15.58
N PRO A 122 -1.49 -19.32 16.34
CA PRO A 122 -1.54 -20.66 15.75
C PRO A 122 -2.71 -20.91 14.78
N ASP A 123 -3.82 -20.20 14.97
CA ASP A 123 -4.98 -20.23 14.06
C ASP A 123 -4.86 -19.29 12.85
N ALA A 124 -3.66 -18.74 12.64
CA ALA A 124 -3.31 -17.80 11.58
C ALA A 124 -4.02 -16.44 11.65
N GLU A 125 -4.62 -16.08 12.80
CA GLU A 125 -5.12 -14.74 13.04
C GLU A 125 -3.96 -13.75 13.25
N ARG A 126 -4.18 -12.47 12.86
CA ARG A 126 -3.16 -11.43 12.99
C ARG A 126 -3.56 -10.31 13.88
N THR A 127 -2.59 -9.88 14.65
CA THR A 127 -2.69 -8.70 15.50
C THR A 127 -1.54 -7.77 15.20
N PHE A 128 -1.85 -6.49 15.06
CA PHE A 128 -0.87 -5.47 14.71
C PHE A 128 -0.67 -4.49 15.85
N ALA A 129 0.60 -4.22 16.17
CA ALA A 129 1.01 -3.10 17.00
C ALA A 129 1.92 -2.19 16.15
N THR A 130 1.38 -1.08 15.65
CA THR A 130 2.04 -0.21 14.69
C THR A 130 2.60 1.03 15.37
N TYR A 131 3.90 1.19 15.29
CA TYR A 131 4.63 2.37 15.69
C TYR A 131 5.02 3.17 14.44
N LEU A 132 4.42 4.34 14.25
CA LEU A 132 4.72 5.16 13.08
C LEU A 132 6.10 5.80 13.13
N GLY A 133 6.59 6.15 14.32
CA GLY A 133 7.87 6.79 14.49
C GLY A 133 8.06 8.00 13.58
N VAL A 134 9.23 8.11 12.96
CA VAL A 134 9.51 9.21 12.02
C VAL A 134 8.80 9.03 10.67
N ALA A 135 8.26 7.85 10.35
CA ALA A 135 7.47 7.67 9.12
C ALA A 135 6.26 8.61 9.09
N GLY A 136 5.63 8.87 10.25
CA GLY A 136 4.55 9.84 10.40
C GLY A 136 4.99 11.31 10.46
N ARG A 137 6.27 11.61 10.31
CA ARG A 137 6.83 12.98 10.36
C ARG A 137 7.09 13.59 8.98
N LEU A 138 6.60 12.98 7.92
CA LEU A 138 6.56 13.63 6.61
C LEU A 138 5.61 14.82 6.69
N THR A 139 6.06 16.01 6.28
CA THR A 139 5.29 17.27 6.31
C THR A 139 5.25 17.92 4.94
N ALA A 140 4.35 18.89 4.76
CA ALA A 140 4.24 19.66 3.52
C ALA A 140 5.54 20.35 3.11
N GLU A 141 6.34 20.81 4.08
CA GLU A 141 7.63 21.48 3.84
C GLU A 141 8.67 20.57 3.17
N HIS A 142 8.54 19.25 3.36
CA HIS A 142 9.42 18.27 2.73
C HIS A 142 9.07 18.03 1.26
N ILE A 143 7.86 18.40 0.81
CA ILE A 143 7.38 18.09 -0.53
C ILE A 143 7.90 19.13 -1.54
N THR A 144 8.91 18.74 -2.28
CA THR A 144 9.50 19.56 -3.33
C THR A 144 9.37 18.87 -4.71
N PRO A 145 9.35 19.64 -5.82
CA PRO A 145 9.29 19.05 -7.16
C PRO A 145 10.41 18.04 -7.44
N GLN A 146 11.58 18.25 -6.85
CA GLN A 146 12.76 17.38 -7.02
C GLN A 146 12.51 15.95 -6.51
N LEU A 147 11.63 15.77 -5.51
CA LEU A 147 11.26 14.43 -5.04
C LEU A 147 10.57 13.58 -6.11
N PHE A 148 9.97 14.20 -7.11
CA PHE A 148 9.21 13.50 -8.16
C PHE A 148 9.91 13.54 -9.52
N GLU A 149 11.08 14.15 -9.62
CA GLU A 149 11.81 14.31 -10.89
C GLU A 149 12.08 12.97 -11.55
N GLY A 150 11.76 12.89 -12.85
CA GLY A 150 11.95 11.69 -13.66
C GLY A 150 10.82 10.64 -13.55
N TYR A 151 9.75 10.92 -12.79
CA TYR A 151 8.57 10.07 -12.68
C TYR A 151 7.37 10.69 -13.39
N GLN A 152 6.49 9.86 -13.97
CA GLN A 152 5.30 10.30 -14.69
C GLN A 152 4.01 10.04 -13.90
N MET A 153 4.06 9.14 -12.93
CA MET A 153 2.91 8.78 -12.09
C MET A 153 3.30 8.75 -10.63
N LEU A 154 2.42 9.25 -9.77
CA LEU A 154 2.53 9.22 -8.33
C LEU A 154 1.44 8.33 -7.74
N HIS A 155 1.82 7.34 -6.93
CA HIS A 155 0.91 6.54 -6.12
C HIS A 155 0.94 7.00 -4.67
N ILE A 156 -0.21 7.41 -4.14
CA ILE A 156 -0.35 8.04 -2.82
C ILE A 156 -0.97 7.04 -1.85
N GLU A 157 -0.33 6.85 -0.71
CA GLU A 157 -0.89 6.10 0.42
C GLU A 157 -2.01 6.92 1.09
N GLY A 158 -3.22 6.39 1.16
CA GLY A 158 -4.37 7.11 1.70
C GLY A 158 -4.26 7.47 3.17
N TYR A 159 -3.45 6.75 3.96
CA TYR A 159 -3.18 7.12 5.36
C TYR A 159 -2.58 8.52 5.52
N LEU A 160 -1.93 9.07 4.49
CA LEU A 160 -1.38 10.42 4.53
C LEU A 160 -2.45 11.52 4.62
N VAL A 161 -3.72 11.20 4.35
CA VAL A 161 -4.84 12.15 4.50
C VAL A 161 -5.03 12.65 5.94
N GLN A 162 -4.50 11.92 6.93
CA GLN A 162 -4.51 12.36 8.33
C GLN A 162 -3.71 13.65 8.56
N ASN A 163 -2.79 13.98 7.66
CA ASN A 163 -2.13 15.28 7.59
C ASN A 163 -2.64 16.03 6.36
N HIS A 164 -3.67 16.85 6.56
CA HIS A 164 -4.38 17.56 5.48
C HIS A 164 -3.45 18.43 4.64
N GLU A 165 -2.58 19.21 5.28
CA GLU A 165 -1.64 20.08 4.58
C GLU A 165 -0.64 19.28 3.72
N LEU A 166 -0.15 18.17 4.25
CA LEU A 166 0.75 17.28 3.53
C LEU A 166 0.10 16.73 2.25
N ILE A 167 -1.07 16.09 2.37
CA ILE A 167 -1.70 15.43 1.22
C ILE A 167 -2.13 16.43 0.14
N GLU A 168 -2.64 17.60 0.53
CA GLU A 168 -2.96 18.68 -0.40
C GLU A 168 -1.71 19.17 -1.14
N THR A 169 -0.59 19.32 -0.43
CA THR A 169 0.67 19.76 -1.03
C THR A 169 1.24 18.71 -1.98
N ILE A 170 1.17 17.41 -1.63
CA ILE A 170 1.52 16.31 -2.53
C ILE A 170 0.70 16.38 -3.83
N CYS A 171 -0.62 16.45 -3.71
CA CYS A 171 -1.53 16.48 -4.85
C CYS A 171 -1.30 17.69 -5.76
N ARG A 172 -1.15 18.88 -5.17
CA ARG A 172 -0.86 20.12 -5.92
C ARG A 172 0.48 20.06 -6.64
N THR A 173 1.51 19.53 -5.98
CA THR A 173 2.86 19.41 -6.56
C THR A 173 2.85 18.43 -7.74
N ALA A 174 2.23 17.25 -7.58
CA ALA A 174 2.09 16.28 -8.66
C ALA A 174 1.34 16.85 -9.86
N LYS A 175 0.23 17.57 -9.62
CA LYS A 175 -0.54 18.23 -10.67
C LYS A 175 0.27 19.31 -11.39
N ALA A 176 1.03 20.13 -10.66
CA ALA A 176 1.87 21.19 -11.24
C ALA A 176 2.99 20.59 -12.12
N LEU A 177 3.47 19.38 -11.82
CA LEU A 177 4.44 18.63 -12.61
C LEU A 177 3.81 17.86 -13.77
N GLY A 178 2.48 17.90 -13.94
CA GLY A 178 1.78 17.16 -15.00
C GLY A 178 1.79 15.64 -14.80
N MET A 179 2.01 15.16 -13.57
CA MET A 179 2.00 13.74 -13.25
C MET A 179 0.58 13.19 -13.22
N LYS A 180 0.42 11.94 -13.63
CA LYS A 180 -0.77 11.14 -13.28
C LYS A 180 -0.70 10.75 -11.81
N THR A 181 -1.86 10.72 -11.15
CA THR A 181 -1.94 10.43 -9.72
C THR A 181 -2.88 9.28 -9.44
N SER A 182 -2.50 8.45 -8.48
CA SER A 182 -3.37 7.39 -7.95
C SER A 182 -3.36 7.41 -6.42
N ILE A 183 -4.47 7.03 -5.81
CA ILE A 183 -4.61 6.88 -4.36
C ILE A 183 -5.27 5.54 -4.02
N ASP A 184 -4.75 4.84 -3.01
CA ASP A 184 -5.51 3.79 -2.30
C ASP A 184 -6.15 4.39 -1.05
N LEU A 185 -7.44 4.15 -0.84
CA LEU A 185 -8.21 4.80 0.24
C LEU A 185 -7.87 4.30 1.66
N ALA A 186 -6.96 3.31 1.76
CA ALA A 186 -6.36 2.80 2.99
C ALA A 186 -7.30 2.02 3.93
N SER A 187 -8.29 2.66 4.54
CA SER A 187 -9.28 2.00 5.40
C SER A 187 -10.57 2.79 5.52
N TYR A 188 -11.67 2.10 5.82
CA TYR A 188 -13.00 2.72 5.93
C TYR A 188 -13.07 3.80 7.03
N ASN A 189 -12.34 3.63 8.14
CA ASN A 189 -12.27 4.63 9.21
C ASN A 189 -11.58 5.91 8.72
N VAL A 190 -10.43 5.78 8.07
CA VAL A 190 -9.69 6.91 7.50
C VAL A 190 -10.57 7.66 6.48
N VAL A 191 -11.28 6.93 5.63
CA VAL A 191 -12.20 7.52 4.66
C VAL A 191 -13.31 8.28 5.36
N LYS A 192 -13.97 7.67 6.35
CA LYS A 192 -15.08 8.26 7.08
C LYS A 192 -14.68 9.54 7.81
N ASP A 193 -13.52 9.51 8.48
CA ASP A 193 -13.04 10.64 9.27
C ASP A 193 -12.57 11.83 8.40
N ASN A 194 -12.23 11.56 7.11
CA ASN A 194 -11.68 12.56 6.19
C ASN A 194 -12.50 12.69 4.90
N LEU A 195 -13.77 12.28 4.89
CA LEU A 195 -14.58 12.13 3.67
C LEU A 195 -14.62 13.39 2.81
N ALA A 196 -14.91 14.55 3.41
CA ALA A 196 -15.04 15.81 2.68
C ALA A 196 -13.73 16.18 1.95
N LEU A 197 -12.58 16.04 2.64
CA LEU A 197 -11.27 16.32 2.05
C LEU A 197 -10.93 15.30 0.95
N LEU A 198 -11.15 14.01 1.19
CA LEU A 198 -10.87 12.96 0.19
C LEU A 198 -11.68 13.19 -1.09
N ARG A 199 -12.98 13.52 -0.98
CA ARG A 199 -13.82 13.81 -2.14
C ARG A 199 -13.30 15.03 -2.92
N ASP A 200 -12.89 16.07 -2.21
CA ASP A 200 -12.32 17.28 -2.82
C ASP A 200 -10.98 16.98 -3.54
N LEU A 201 -10.09 16.23 -2.90
CA LEU A 201 -8.81 15.81 -3.50
C LEU A 201 -9.01 14.92 -4.73
N VAL A 202 -9.92 13.95 -4.65
CA VAL A 202 -10.23 13.04 -5.77
C VAL A 202 -10.75 13.85 -6.95
N ALA A 203 -11.72 14.73 -6.73
CA ALA A 203 -12.31 15.52 -7.80
C ALA A 203 -11.33 16.51 -8.47
N LYS A 204 -10.31 16.97 -7.76
CA LYS A 204 -9.39 18.01 -8.27
C LYS A 204 -8.07 17.45 -8.80
N TYR A 205 -7.58 16.35 -8.21
CA TYR A 205 -6.19 15.97 -8.37
C TYR A 205 -5.95 14.50 -8.70
N ILE A 206 -6.87 13.58 -8.38
CA ILE A 206 -6.62 12.15 -8.47
C ILE A 206 -7.20 11.57 -9.77
N ASP A 207 -6.34 10.92 -10.55
CA ASP A 207 -6.74 10.26 -11.79
C ASP A 207 -7.25 8.83 -11.54
N ILE A 208 -6.67 8.08 -10.58
CA ILE A 208 -7.01 6.69 -10.31
C ILE A 208 -7.31 6.48 -8.81
N VAL A 209 -8.47 5.94 -8.48
CA VAL A 209 -8.85 5.63 -7.09
C VAL A 209 -8.95 4.11 -6.92
N PHE A 210 -8.24 3.58 -5.92
CA PHE A 210 -8.39 2.21 -5.44
C PHE A 210 -9.16 2.19 -4.12
N ALA A 211 -10.16 1.33 -4.04
CA ALA A 211 -10.94 1.10 -2.82
C ALA A 211 -11.31 -0.38 -2.69
N ASN A 212 -11.47 -0.87 -1.47
CA ASN A 212 -12.20 -2.11 -1.20
C ASN A 212 -13.70 -1.82 -1.01
N GLU A 213 -14.49 -2.85 -0.64
CA GLU A 213 -15.94 -2.72 -0.42
C GLU A 213 -16.28 -1.73 0.69
N GLU A 214 -15.58 -1.83 1.82
CA GLU A 214 -15.84 -1.00 3.00
C GLU A 214 -15.39 0.44 2.76
N GLU A 215 -14.23 0.63 2.14
CA GLU A 215 -13.70 1.95 1.77
C GLU A 215 -14.59 2.63 0.72
N SER A 216 -15.03 1.91 -0.31
CA SER A 216 -15.91 2.46 -1.34
C SER A 216 -17.28 2.81 -0.79
N ALA A 217 -17.83 2.00 0.12
CA ALA A 217 -19.06 2.30 0.82
C ALA A 217 -18.90 3.53 1.72
N ALA A 218 -17.80 3.65 2.48
CA ALA A 218 -17.52 4.82 3.31
C ALA A 218 -17.37 6.10 2.47
N PHE A 219 -16.68 6.02 1.31
CA PHE A 219 -16.49 7.15 0.41
C PHE A 219 -17.79 7.63 -0.26
N THR A 220 -18.75 6.73 -0.46
CA THR A 220 -20.04 7.00 -1.14
C THR A 220 -21.23 6.92 -0.20
N GLU A 221 -21.01 7.06 1.11
CA GLU A 221 -22.06 7.13 2.13
C GLU A 221 -23.01 5.91 2.13
N GLY A 222 -22.44 4.71 1.97
CA GLY A 222 -23.15 3.43 2.13
C GLY A 222 -23.63 2.76 0.84
N LYS A 223 -23.17 3.21 -0.35
CA LYS A 223 -23.55 2.59 -1.63
C LYS A 223 -22.97 1.20 -1.81
N ALA A 224 -23.72 0.37 -2.54
CA ALA A 224 -23.21 -0.93 -2.99
C ALA A 224 -22.00 -0.76 -3.94
N PRO A 225 -21.11 -1.76 -4.04
CA PRO A 225 -19.86 -1.62 -4.79
C PRO A 225 -20.00 -1.14 -6.24
N GLU A 226 -21.05 -1.58 -6.95
CA GLU A 226 -21.30 -1.17 -8.34
C GLU A 226 -21.78 0.28 -8.45
N GLU A 227 -22.53 0.76 -7.47
CA GLU A 227 -22.97 2.15 -7.41
C GLU A 227 -21.83 3.06 -6.97
N ALA A 228 -21.04 2.60 -5.98
CA ALA A 228 -19.84 3.28 -5.52
C ALA A 228 -18.83 3.45 -6.66
N LEU A 229 -18.58 2.39 -7.44
CA LEU A 229 -17.72 2.44 -8.62
C LEU A 229 -18.13 3.56 -9.59
N ARG A 230 -19.45 3.65 -9.90
CA ARG A 230 -19.96 4.67 -10.81
C ARG A 230 -19.80 6.08 -10.23
N GLU A 231 -20.06 6.26 -8.93
CA GLU A 231 -19.90 7.56 -8.29
C GLU A 231 -18.46 8.03 -8.25
N ILE A 232 -17.52 7.14 -7.90
CA ILE A 232 -16.09 7.45 -7.90
C ILE A 232 -15.61 7.79 -9.33
N ALA A 233 -16.09 7.08 -10.34
CA ALA A 233 -15.76 7.32 -11.75
C ALA A 233 -16.34 8.65 -12.31
N LEU A 234 -17.24 9.33 -11.60
CA LEU A 234 -17.65 10.70 -11.94
C LEU A 234 -16.63 11.75 -11.47
N MET A 235 -15.75 11.39 -10.55
CA MET A 235 -14.79 12.31 -9.96
C MET A 235 -13.34 12.01 -10.41
N ALA A 236 -13.02 10.74 -10.69
CA ALA A 236 -11.71 10.29 -11.13
C ALA A 236 -11.77 9.68 -12.54
N GLU A 237 -10.66 9.72 -13.28
CA GLU A 237 -10.57 9.11 -14.62
C GLU A 237 -10.78 7.59 -14.57
N VAL A 238 -10.24 6.94 -13.53
CA VAL A 238 -10.37 5.50 -13.30
C VAL A 238 -10.80 5.25 -11.85
N ALA A 239 -11.90 4.56 -11.67
CA ALA A 239 -12.31 3.99 -10.39
C ALA A 239 -12.04 2.50 -10.36
N VAL A 240 -11.51 1.98 -9.25
CA VAL A 240 -11.25 0.55 -9.03
C VAL A 240 -11.83 0.14 -7.68
N VAL A 241 -12.73 -0.87 -7.69
CA VAL A 241 -13.33 -1.42 -6.47
C VAL A 241 -12.98 -2.91 -6.35
N LYS A 242 -12.32 -3.26 -5.26
CA LYS A 242 -11.93 -4.63 -4.88
C LYS A 242 -13.04 -5.25 -4.05
N VAL A 243 -13.57 -6.40 -4.43
CA VAL A 243 -14.71 -7.05 -3.77
C VAL A 243 -14.33 -8.43 -3.20
N GLY A 244 -13.14 -8.55 -2.67
CA GLY A 244 -12.61 -9.74 -2.03
C GLY A 244 -12.64 -10.96 -2.94
N LYS A 245 -13.20 -12.07 -2.48
CA LYS A 245 -13.31 -13.33 -3.24
C LYS A 245 -14.15 -13.21 -4.53
N ARG A 246 -15.01 -12.20 -4.63
CA ARG A 246 -15.80 -11.93 -5.84
C ARG A 246 -14.98 -11.28 -6.95
N GLY A 247 -13.76 -10.83 -6.64
CA GLY A 247 -12.83 -10.24 -7.61
C GLY A 247 -12.73 -8.73 -7.51
N SER A 248 -12.73 -8.05 -8.65
CA SER A 248 -12.60 -6.61 -8.74
C SER A 248 -13.27 -6.06 -9.99
N MET A 249 -13.57 -4.77 -9.96
CA MET A 249 -14.16 -4.03 -11.07
C MET A 249 -13.47 -2.69 -11.23
N ALA A 250 -13.40 -2.20 -12.47
CA ALA A 250 -12.92 -0.86 -12.79
C ALA A 250 -13.85 -0.17 -13.79
N MET A 251 -13.88 1.15 -13.73
CA MET A 251 -14.63 1.99 -14.65
C MET A 251 -13.80 3.18 -15.10
N SER A 252 -13.79 3.44 -16.41
CA SER A 252 -13.18 4.63 -17.02
C SER A 252 -13.94 5.01 -18.29
N GLY A 253 -14.24 6.30 -18.47
CA GLY A 253 -14.90 6.80 -19.70
C GLY A 253 -16.24 6.12 -20.03
N GLY A 254 -16.93 5.56 -19.03
CA GLY A 254 -18.17 4.79 -19.21
C GLY A 254 -17.98 3.30 -19.46
N GLU A 255 -16.76 2.85 -19.79
CA GLU A 255 -16.42 1.43 -19.90
C GLU A 255 -16.29 0.80 -18.50
N VAL A 256 -16.86 -0.39 -18.32
CA VAL A 256 -16.77 -1.17 -17.08
C VAL A 256 -16.14 -2.52 -17.38
N ALA A 257 -15.01 -2.80 -16.73
CA ALA A 257 -14.37 -4.12 -16.72
C ALA A 257 -14.59 -4.82 -15.38
N ARG A 258 -14.63 -6.17 -15.40
CA ARG A 258 -14.75 -7.01 -14.21
C ARG A 258 -13.89 -8.25 -14.35
N VAL A 259 -13.25 -8.64 -13.26
CA VAL A 259 -12.51 -9.90 -13.18
C VAL A 259 -12.85 -10.64 -11.89
N SER A 260 -12.92 -11.97 -11.97
CA SER A 260 -13.16 -12.81 -10.79
C SER A 260 -11.92 -12.88 -9.91
N GLY A 261 -12.11 -13.11 -8.60
CA GLY A 261 -11.01 -13.35 -7.68
C GLY A 261 -10.25 -14.64 -8.03
N ARG A 262 -8.94 -14.63 -7.80
CA ARG A 262 -8.04 -15.75 -8.15
C ARG A 262 -7.45 -16.46 -6.93
N SER A 263 -8.05 -16.36 -5.75
CA SER A 263 -7.46 -16.97 -4.56
C SER A 263 -7.82 -18.43 -4.37
N GLN A 264 -6.78 -19.25 -4.21
CA GLN A 264 -6.83 -20.58 -3.62
C GLN A 264 -5.80 -20.61 -2.49
N ASN A 265 -6.14 -21.17 -1.34
CA ASN A 265 -5.23 -21.32 -0.19
C ASN A 265 -4.74 -19.97 0.42
N VAL A 266 -5.66 -19.21 0.98
CA VAL A 266 -5.34 -17.96 1.67
C VAL A 266 -4.56 -18.26 2.95
N VAL A 267 -3.33 -17.74 3.03
CA VAL A 267 -2.44 -17.82 4.20
C VAL A 267 -2.37 -16.47 4.90
N ASP A 268 -2.26 -15.40 4.11
CA ASP A 268 -2.01 -14.04 4.59
C ASP A 268 -2.62 -13.01 3.65
N THR A 269 -3.58 -12.20 4.12
CA THR A 269 -4.21 -11.15 3.31
C THR A 269 -3.49 -9.80 3.40
N THR A 270 -2.42 -9.69 4.19
CA THR A 270 -1.60 -8.47 4.26
C THR A 270 -1.05 -8.10 2.88
N ALA A 271 -1.03 -6.82 2.59
CA ALA A 271 -0.55 -6.27 1.33
C ALA A 271 -1.30 -6.74 0.05
N ALA A 272 -2.40 -7.51 0.17
CA ALA A 272 -3.18 -7.93 -1.00
C ALA A 272 -3.67 -6.74 -1.83
N GLY A 273 -4.17 -5.69 -1.18
CA GLY A 273 -4.58 -4.44 -1.80
C GLY A 273 -3.43 -3.71 -2.49
N ASP A 274 -2.28 -3.66 -1.82
CA ASP A 274 -1.08 -2.97 -2.29
C ASP A 274 -0.51 -3.66 -3.54
N PHE A 275 -0.40 -5.00 -3.50
CA PHE A 275 0.05 -5.79 -4.65
C PHE A 275 -0.96 -5.74 -5.81
N PHE A 276 -2.25 -5.67 -5.49
CA PHE A 276 -3.27 -5.43 -6.50
C PHE A 276 -3.05 -4.07 -7.18
N ALA A 277 -2.86 -2.99 -6.40
CA ALA A 277 -2.62 -1.65 -6.93
C ALA A 277 -1.33 -1.62 -7.77
N GLY A 278 -0.22 -2.20 -7.27
CA GLY A 278 1.04 -2.31 -8.02
C GLY A 278 0.87 -3.04 -9.35
N GLY A 279 0.18 -4.18 -9.36
CA GLY A 279 -0.09 -4.95 -10.58
C GLY A 279 -1.00 -4.21 -11.56
N PHE A 280 -2.06 -3.57 -11.07
CA PHE A 280 -2.94 -2.73 -11.89
C PHE A 280 -2.16 -1.59 -12.55
N LEU A 281 -1.40 -0.83 -11.75
CA LEU A 281 -0.60 0.30 -12.22
C LEU A 281 0.47 -0.14 -13.23
N TYR A 282 1.07 -1.32 -13.04
CA TYR A 282 2.03 -1.89 -13.98
C TYR A 282 1.46 -2.04 -15.39
N ALA A 283 0.26 -2.62 -15.50
CA ALA A 283 -0.39 -2.85 -16.80
C ALA A 283 -0.97 -1.53 -17.35
N HIS A 284 -1.66 -0.76 -16.51
CA HIS A 284 -2.31 0.48 -16.90
C HIS A 284 -1.33 1.52 -17.44
N ALA A 285 -0.18 1.70 -16.79
CA ALA A 285 0.87 2.61 -17.21
C ALA A 285 1.49 2.23 -18.59
N ARG A 286 1.35 0.99 -19.01
CA ARG A 286 1.76 0.48 -20.32
C ARG A 286 0.68 0.61 -21.40
N GLY A 287 -0.49 1.18 -21.06
CA GLY A 287 -1.60 1.37 -22.00
C GLY A 287 -2.43 0.10 -22.23
N GLU A 288 -2.31 -0.90 -21.35
CA GLU A 288 -3.15 -2.08 -21.40
C GLU A 288 -4.61 -1.74 -21.05
N SER A 289 -5.55 -2.59 -21.50
CA SER A 289 -6.97 -2.41 -21.21
C SER A 289 -7.27 -2.46 -19.71
N LEU A 290 -8.43 -1.92 -19.29
CA LEU A 290 -8.89 -2.02 -17.91
C LEU A 290 -9.00 -3.47 -17.45
N GLU A 291 -9.46 -4.38 -18.31
CA GLU A 291 -9.56 -5.79 -17.99
C GLU A 291 -8.18 -6.42 -17.76
N CYS A 292 -7.20 -6.13 -18.62
CA CYS A 292 -5.82 -6.59 -18.45
C CYS A 292 -5.21 -6.04 -17.14
N SER A 293 -5.43 -4.77 -16.84
CA SER A 293 -4.96 -4.13 -15.61
C SER A 293 -5.57 -4.78 -14.36
N LEU A 294 -6.88 -5.05 -14.37
CA LEU A 294 -7.56 -5.78 -13.30
C LEU A 294 -7.03 -7.21 -13.13
N ARG A 295 -6.82 -7.93 -14.23
CA ARG A 295 -6.27 -9.31 -14.21
C ARG A 295 -4.87 -9.34 -13.61
N THR A 296 -4.02 -8.39 -13.99
CA THR A 296 -2.66 -8.26 -13.45
C THR A 296 -2.70 -7.98 -11.94
N GLY A 297 -3.51 -7.01 -11.51
CA GLY A 297 -3.70 -6.73 -10.08
C GLY A 297 -4.24 -7.94 -9.31
N ALA A 298 -5.28 -8.60 -9.82
CA ALA A 298 -5.86 -9.79 -9.20
C ALA A 298 -4.89 -10.97 -9.13
N LEU A 299 -4.02 -11.14 -10.13
CA LEU A 299 -2.98 -12.18 -10.12
C LEU A 299 -1.96 -11.91 -9.01
N LEU A 300 -1.42 -10.69 -8.92
CA LEU A 300 -0.43 -10.36 -7.88
C LEU A 300 -1.04 -10.49 -6.48
N ALA A 301 -2.24 -9.95 -6.27
CA ALA A 301 -2.97 -10.10 -5.00
C ALA A 301 -3.23 -11.58 -4.67
N GLY A 302 -3.66 -12.39 -5.64
CA GLY A 302 -3.92 -13.80 -5.46
C GLY A 302 -2.68 -14.65 -5.14
N ARG A 303 -1.50 -14.24 -5.62
CA ARG A 303 -0.22 -14.91 -5.33
C ARG A 303 0.33 -14.51 -3.96
N ILE A 304 0.29 -13.19 -3.62
CA ILE A 304 0.86 -12.73 -2.36
C ILE A 304 0.11 -13.27 -1.14
N ILE A 305 -1.20 -13.45 -1.22
CA ILE A 305 -1.98 -13.98 -0.09
C ILE A 305 -1.74 -15.47 0.21
N GLN A 306 -0.92 -16.17 -0.58
CA GLN A 306 -0.56 -17.58 -0.35
C GLN A 306 0.72 -17.73 0.47
N VAL A 307 1.38 -16.64 0.82
CA VAL A 307 2.58 -16.63 1.65
C VAL A 307 2.39 -15.72 2.86
N VAL A 308 3.25 -15.84 3.85
CA VAL A 308 3.28 -14.93 5.00
C VAL A 308 4.15 -13.72 4.65
N GLY A 309 3.61 -12.51 4.83
CA GLY A 309 4.30 -11.26 4.49
C GLY A 309 4.35 -11.03 2.97
N THR A 310 5.35 -10.25 2.54
CA THR A 310 5.44 -9.72 1.17
C THR A 310 6.53 -10.38 0.31
N ARG A 311 7.04 -11.55 0.72
CA ARG A 311 8.16 -12.22 0.04
C ARG A 311 7.70 -13.46 -0.73
N LEU A 312 7.51 -13.29 -2.04
CA LEU A 312 7.40 -14.41 -2.96
C LEU A 312 8.80 -14.84 -3.43
N PRO A 313 9.05 -16.16 -3.63
CA PRO A 313 10.26 -16.66 -4.26
C PRO A 313 10.42 -16.13 -5.68
N GLU A 314 11.66 -16.02 -6.19
CA GLU A 314 11.91 -15.53 -7.55
C GLU A 314 11.26 -16.44 -8.62
N SER A 315 11.19 -17.73 -8.38
CA SER A 315 10.49 -18.67 -9.28
C SER A 315 9.01 -18.33 -9.46
N GLU A 316 8.32 -17.91 -8.39
CA GLU A 316 6.94 -17.44 -8.47
C GLU A 316 6.84 -16.14 -9.30
N TRP A 317 7.78 -15.21 -9.10
CA TRP A 317 7.83 -13.98 -9.91
C TRP A 317 8.09 -14.27 -11.39
N GLU A 318 8.93 -15.25 -11.71
CA GLU A 318 9.15 -15.71 -13.09
C GLU A 318 7.86 -16.26 -13.70
N GLU A 319 7.09 -17.06 -12.95
CA GLU A 319 5.79 -17.55 -13.40
C GLU A 319 4.78 -16.43 -13.63
N ILE A 320 4.68 -15.49 -12.68
CA ILE A 320 3.80 -14.32 -12.79
C ILE A 320 4.16 -13.50 -14.03
N ARG A 321 5.45 -13.19 -14.22
CA ARG A 321 5.90 -12.43 -15.40
C ARG A 321 5.60 -13.17 -16.70
N ARG A 322 5.77 -14.49 -16.73
CA ARG A 322 5.44 -15.32 -17.88
C ARG A 322 3.95 -15.33 -18.18
N GLU A 323 3.09 -15.43 -17.18
CA GLU A 323 1.64 -15.39 -17.33
C GLU A 323 1.16 -14.04 -17.90
N ILE A 324 1.74 -12.93 -17.42
CA ILE A 324 1.32 -11.59 -17.83
C ILE A 324 1.91 -11.18 -19.18
N LEU A 325 3.18 -11.48 -19.43
CA LEU A 325 3.87 -11.05 -20.65
C LEU A 325 3.74 -12.04 -21.82
N GLY A 326 3.13 -13.20 -21.59
CA GLY A 326 2.93 -14.23 -22.61
C GLY A 326 4.22 -14.85 -23.13
N LYS A 327 5.30 -14.82 -22.31
CA LYS A 327 6.65 -15.30 -22.71
C LYS A 327 7.06 -16.51 -21.88
#